data_98dab283c5412ddeea6b5f075768a381
#
_entry.id   98dab283c5412ddeea6b5f075768a381
#
_cell.length_a   1.000
_cell.length_b   1.000
_cell.length_c   1.000
_cell.angle_alpha   90.00
_cell.angle_beta   90.00
_cell.angle_gamma   90.00
#
_symmetry.space_group_name_H-M   'P 1'
#
loop_
_entity.id
_entity.type
_entity.pdbx_description
1 polymer ?
#
loop_
_entity_poly.entity_id
_entity_poly.type
_entity_poly.pdbx_seq_one_letter_code
_entity_poly.pdbx_strand_id
1 'polypeptide(L)'
;MDTLGELLGGGARARGGLFHRMVLRPPWAVRVQDGSPLALLSMVHGDGWIIPGRGAPWRLREGDMAVLRGPEPYTVADDPDTAPQVVIHPGDCCTSPDGVDLCERMALGVRTWGPDPDGGALLLNGTYPFPGDLSRRLLAALPPVLVLGAEEWDCSLMPVVAAEVGRDQPGQQVVLDRLLDLLLISVLRAWFARPEADPPAWFRAQGDPVAGAALRMLHEQPAHAWTVASLAAKVGVSRAGLARRFTSLVGSPPMTYLTQWRIELAAQLLREPDTTLAAVARRVGYADGFALSAAFKRERGVSPSAYRAAVPAGAGS
;
A
#
# COMPACT_ATOMS: atom_id res chain seq x y z
N MET A 1 13.46 -16.51 2.04
CA MET A 1 13.19 -15.22 1.37
C MET A 1 11.70 -14.98 1.36
N ASP A 2 11.30 -13.79 1.64
CA ASP A 2 9.99 -13.38 2.12
C ASP A 2 9.14 -12.86 0.96
N THR A 3 8.14 -13.62 0.51
CA THR A 3 7.24 -13.23 -0.61
C THR A 3 6.40 -12.00 -0.25
N LEU A 4 6.16 -11.73 1.04
CA LEU A 4 5.58 -10.46 1.47
C LEU A 4 6.57 -9.32 1.20
N GLY A 5 7.84 -9.51 1.55
CA GLY A 5 8.92 -8.57 1.23
C GLY A 5 9.10 -8.37 -0.28
N GLU A 6 8.89 -9.40 -1.11
CA GLU A 6 8.98 -9.28 -2.57
C GLU A 6 7.74 -8.64 -3.19
N LEU A 7 6.53 -8.94 -2.72
CA LEU A 7 5.31 -8.26 -3.12
C LEU A 7 5.28 -6.80 -2.65
N LEU A 8 5.95 -6.52 -1.54
CA LEU A 8 6.15 -5.18 -1.01
C LEU A 8 7.49 -4.59 -1.47
N GLY A 9 8.55 -5.36 -1.59
CA GLY A 9 9.90 -4.91 -1.99
C GLY A 9 10.14 -4.83 -3.50
N GLY A 10 9.39 -5.62 -4.28
CA GLY A 10 9.31 -5.46 -5.74
C GLY A 10 8.23 -4.48 -6.18
N GLY A 11 7.33 -4.05 -5.26
CA GLY A 11 6.10 -3.35 -5.59
C GLY A 11 5.53 -2.33 -4.63
N ALA A 12 5.89 -2.39 -3.35
CA ALA A 12 5.53 -1.33 -2.43
C ALA A 12 6.77 -0.49 -2.18
N ARG A 13 6.94 0.56 -2.95
CA ARG A 13 7.86 1.64 -2.62
C ARG A 13 7.02 2.89 -2.57
N ALA A 14 6.73 3.36 -1.36
CA ALA A 14 6.23 4.70 -1.20
C ALA A 14 7.17 5.66 -1.94
N ARG A 15 6.59 6.45 -2.84
CA ARG A 15 7.26 7.53 -3.55
C ARG A 15 6.46 8.78 -3.30
N GLY A 16 7.00 9.68 -2.49
CA GLY A 16 6.26 10.85 -2.05
C GLY A 16 5.10 10.48 -1.12
N GLY A 17 5.30 9.47 -0.28
CA GLY A 17 4.36 9.13 0.79
C GLY A 17 4.13 10.36 1.67
N LEU A 18 2.87 10.68 1.92
CA LEU A 18 2.52 11.82 2.75
C LEU A 18 2.35 11.35 4.18
N PHE A 19 3.10 11.95 5.08
CA PHE A 19 2.90 11.80 6.52
C PHE A 19 2.42 13.11 7.14
N HIS A 20 1.37 13.02 7.93
CA HIS A 20 0.84 14.15 8.69
C HIS A 20 0.57 13.80 10.15
N ARG A 21 0.88 14.74 11.01
CA ARG A 21 0.43 14.77 12.40
C ARG A 21 -0.80 15.67 12.48
N MET A 22 -1.88 15.12 12.97
CA MET A 22 -3.12 15.85 13.22
C MET A 22 -3.27 16.03 14.72
N VAL A 23 -3.25 17.28 15.19
CA VAL A 23 -3.46 17.64 16.60
C VAL A 23 -4.88 18.22 16.73
N LEU A 24 -5.75 17.47 17.35
CA LEU A 24 -7.18 17.74 17.30
C LEU A 24 -7.78 17.91 18.71
N ARG A 25 -8.80 18.76 18.82
CA ARG A 25 -9.54 18.99 20.06
C ARG A 25 -11.03 18.70 19.86
N PRO A 26 -11.65 17.89 20.71
CA PRO A 26 -13.09 17.62 20.61
C PRO A 26 -13.96 18.91 20.70
N PRO A 27 -15.06 18.98 19.92
CA PRO A 27 -15.47 18.01 18.90
C PRO A 27 -14.66 18.17 17.61
N TRP A 28 -14.21 17.05 17.02
CA TRP A 28 -13.46 17.08 15.77
C TRP A 28 -13.89 15.97 14.80
N ALA A 29 -13.95 16.30 13.53
CA ALA A 29 -14.12 15.34 12.46
C ALA A 29 -13.44 15.83 11.18
N VAL A 30 -12.69 14.93 10.55
CA VAL A 30 -11.93 15.17 9.34
C VAL A 30 -12.39 14.19 8.27
N ARG A 31 -12.92 14.70 7.15
CA ARG A 31 -13.27 13.90 5.99
C ARG A 31 -12.09 13.81 5.05
N VAL A 32 -11.66 12.61 4.73
CA VAL A 32 -10.58 12.34 3.77
C VAL A 32 -11.19 11.86 2.46
N GLN A 33 -10.91 12.58 1.38
CA GLN A 33 -11.33 12.25 0.01
C GLN A 33 -10.22 12.56 -0.99
N ASP A 34 -8.99 12.25 -0.58
CA ASP A 34 -7.76 12.49 -1.34
C ASP A 34 -7.57 11.51 -2.51
N GLY A 35 -8.38 10.45 -2.58
CA GLY A 35 -8.31 9.42 -3.61
C GLY A 35 -7.12 8.48 -3.48
N SER A 36 -6.37 8.52 -2.38
CA SER A 36 -5.23 7.63 -2.13
C SER A 36 -5.65 6.17 -2.14
N PRO A 37 -4.91 5.27 -2.82
CA PRO A 37 -5.22 3.84 -2.86
C PRO A 37 -5.07 3.13 -1.52
N LEU A 38 -4.25 3.68 -0.60
CA LEU A 38 -4.07 3.14 0.75
C LEU A 38 -3.62 4.25 1.70
N ALA A 39 -4.17 4.22 2.92
CA ALA A 39 -3.73 5.03 4.04
C ALA A 39 -3.48 4.17 5.28
N LEU A 40 -2.47 4.54 6.06
CA LEU A 40 -2.22 4.06 7.41
C LEU A 40 -2.56 5.18 8.40
N LEU A 41 -3.35 4.86 9.39
CA LEU A 41 -3.77 5.81 10.40
C LEU A 41 -3.50 5.24 11.79
N SER A 42 -2.70 5.94 12.60
CA SER A 42 -2.42 5.56 13.99
C SER A 42 -2.94 6.61 14.95
N MET A 43 -3.67 6.16 15.95
CA MET A 43 -4.03 6.98 17.11
C MET A 43 -2.86 6.96 18.10
N VAL A 44 -2.09 8.03 18.13
CA VAL A 44 -0.92 8.16 19.01
C VAL A 44 -1.32 8.56 20.42
N HIS A 45 -2.35 9.39 20.54
CA HIS A 45 -2.91 9.82 21.80
C HIS A 45 -4.41 10.09 21.67
N GLY A 46 -5.17 9.70 22.68
CA GLY A 46 -6.63 9.84 22.70
C GLY A 46 -7.37 8.70 22.00
N ASP A 47 -8.64 8.91 21.72
CA ASP A 47 -9.53 7.96 21.06
C ASP A 47 -10.26 8.63 19.90
N GLY A 48 -10.74 7.81 18.97
CA GLY A 48 -11.56 8.28 17.86
C GLY A 48 -12.27 7.15 17.13
N TRP A 49 -12.82 7.48 15.97
CA TRP A 49 -13.58 6.59 15.12
C TRP A 49 -13.19 6.76 13.67
N ILE A 50 -13.20 5.67 12.93
CA ILE A 50 -13.14 5.64 11.47
C ILE A 50 -14.53 5.34 10.96
N ILE A 51 -15.09 6.25 10.20
CA ILE A 51 -16.42 6.15 9.59
C ILE A 51 -16.20 5.97 8.08
N PRO A 52 -16.25 4.74 7.54
CA PRO A 52 -16.15 4.50 6.12
C PRO A 52 -17.41 5.00 5.40
N GLY A 53 -17.31 5.27 4.11
CA GLY A 53 -18.48 5.67 3.30
C GLY A 53 -19.58 4.62 3.25
N ARG A 54 -19.27 3.37 3.58
CA ARG A 54 -20.21 2.25 3.70
C ARG A 54 -19.78 1.32 4.82
N GLY A 55 -20.72 0.84 5.62
CA GLY A 55 -20.48 -0.07 6.74
C GLY A 55 -20.55 0.63 8.09
N ALA A 56 -20.25 -0.13 9.16
CA ALA A 56 -20.28 0.38 10.52
C ALA A 56 -18.99 1.17 10.84
N PRO A 57 -19.06 2.15 11.75
CA PRO A 57 -17.88 2.82 12.28
C PRO A 57 -16.96 1.85 13.04
N TRP A 58 -15.66 2.11 12.97
CA TRP A 58 -14.62 1.38 13.69
C TRP A 58 -14.02 2.27 14.76
N ARG A 59 -13.97 1.79 16.00
CA ARG A 59 -13.29 2.51 17.06
C ARG A 59 -11.78 2.40 16.89
N LEU A 60 -11.09 3.51 17.10
CA LEU A 60 -9.64 3.63 17.08
C LEU A 60 -9.18 4.16 18.43
N ARG A 61 -8.48 3.33 19.21
CA ARG A 61 -7.95 3.66 20.52
C ARG A 61 -6.51 4.06 20.45
N GLU A 62 -5.99 4.63 21.52
CA GLU A 62 -4.59 4.93 21.66
C GLU A 62 -3.70 3.71 21.41
N GLY A 63 -2.70 3.86 20.52
CA GLY A 63 -1.81 2.80 20.08
C GLY A 63 -2.34 1.92 18.94
N ASP A 64 -3.62 2.04 18.58
CA ASP A 64 -4.19 1.28 17.46
C ASP A 64 -3.63 1.78 16.12
N MET A 65 -3.54 0.84 15.17
CA MET A 65 -3.20 1.10 13.78
C MET A 65 -4.31 0.65 12.86
N ALA A 66 -4.75 1.54 11.99
CA ALA A 66 -5.69 1.22 10.92
C ALA A 66 -5.03 1.25 9.56
N VAL A 67 -5.48 0.36 8.67
CA VAL A 67 -5.20 0.40 7.24
C VAL A 67 -6.52 0.62 6.51
N LEU A 68 -6.56 1.66 5.69
CA LEU A 68 -7.75 2.06 4.93
C LEU A 68 -7.46 1.90 3.45
N ARG A 69 -8.25 1.05 2.80
CA ARG A 69 -8.16 0.84 1.36
C ARG A 69 -9.06 1.81 0.63
N GLY A 70 -8.45 2.72 -0.14
CA GLY A 70 -9.17 3.65 -1.00
C GLY A 70 -9.60 3.06 -2.35
N PRO A 71 -10.10 3.92 -3.25
CA PRO A 71 -10.14 5.39 -3.17
C PRO A 71 -11.38 5.98 -2.48
N GLU A 72 -12.26 5.16 -1.90
CA GLU A 72 -13.49 5.63 -1.28
C GLU A 72 -13.19 6.60 -0.12
N PRO A 73 -13.96 7.71 -0.01
CA PRO A 73 -13.83 8.63 1.10
C PRO A 73 -14.19 8.00 2.45
N TYR A 74 -13.51 8.44 3.49
CA TYR A 74 -13.80 8.09 4.88
C TYR A 74 -13.74 9.33 5.78
N THR A 75 -14.28 9.23 6.98
CA THR A 75 -14.16 10.26 8.02
C THR A 75 -13.46 9.70 9.23
N VAL A 76 -12.60 10.48 9.87
CA VAL A 76 -12.08 10.23 11.22
C VAL A 76 -12.65 11.28 12.14
N ALA A 77 -13.15 10.85 13.31
CA ALA A 77 -13.84 11.75 14.23
C ALA A 77 -13.67 11.30 15.69
N ASP A 78 -13.87 12.22 16.62
CA ASP A 78 -13.97 11.90 18.05
C ASP A 78 -15.24 11.12 18.38
N ASP A 79 -16.32 11.40 17.67
CA ASP A 79 -17.61 10.71 17.77
C ASP A 79 -18.19 10.46 16.37
N PRO A 80 -18.84 9.30 16.13
CA PRO A 80 -19.43 9.01 14.82
C PRO A 80 -20.45 10.03 14.31
N ASP A 81 -21.10 10.73 15.21
CA ASP A 81 -22.12 11.74 14.90
C ASP A 81 -21.53 13.16 14.72
N THR A 82 -20.23 13.35 14.98
CA THR A 82 -19.57 14.64 14.76
C THR A 82 -19.49 14.97 13.27
N ALA A 83 -20.08 16.08 12.86
CA ALA A 83 -20.01 16.54 11.47
C ALA A 83 -18.58 16.98 11.10
N PRO A 84 -18.09 16.66 9.89
CA PRO A 84 -16.77 17.08 9.43
C PRO A 84 -16.60 18.61 9.44
N GLN A 85 -15.50 19.08 10.03
CA GLN A 85 -15.08 20.49 9.96
C GLN A 85 -13.97 20.71 8.95
N VAL A 86 -13.26 19.64 8.57
CA VAL A 86 -12.16 19.67 7.61
C VAL A 86 -12.38 18.60 6.55
N VAL A 87 -12.08 18.94 5.30
CA VAL A 87 -12.10 18.04 4.15
C VAL A 87 -10.70 18.05 3.54
N ILE A 88 -10.08 16.87 3.44
CA ILE A 88 -8.77 16.67 2.78
C ILE A 88 -9.02 16.20 1.34
N HIS A 89 -8.47 16.93 0.39
CA HIS A 89 -8.58 16.71 -1.05
C HIS A 89 -7.27 16.14 -1.65
N PRO A 90 -7.29 15.67 -2.92
CA PRO A 90 -6.08 15.31 -3.63
C PRO A 90 -5.06 16.46 -3.66
N GLY A 91 -3.76 16.13 -3.52
CA GLY A 91 -2.67 17.11 -3.51
C GLY A 91 -2.49 17.83 -2.18
N ASP A 92 -2.97 17.23 -1.11
CA ASP A 92 -2.76 17.71 0.27
C ASP A 92 -3.41 19.06 0.57
N CYS A 93 -4.48 19.38 -0.15
CA CYS A 93 -5.28 20.58 0.05
C CYS A 93 -6.36 20.30 1.10
N CYS A 94 -6.50 21.17 2.10
CA CYS A 94 -7.56 21.06 3.11
C CYS A 94 -8.49 22.28 3.10
N THR A 95 -9.80 21.99 3.13
CA THR A 95 -10.83 23.02 3.17
C THR A 95 -11.83 22.78 4.28
N SER A 96 -12.61 23.80 4.65
CA SER A 96 -13.86 23.60 5.36
C SER A 96 -14.91 22.94 4.45
N PRO A 97 -16.01 22.39 4.96
CA PRO A 97 -17.08 21.79 4.14
C PRO A 97 -17.72 22.76 3.15
N ASP A 98 -17.70 24.04 3.41
CA ASP A 98 -18.16 25.13 2.53
C ASP A 98 -17.08 25.63 1.55
N GLY A 99 -15.90 24.97 1.52
CA GLY A 99 -14.85 25.19 0.52
C GLY A 99 -13.84 26.29 0.84
N VAL A 100 -13.82 26.80 2.07
CA VAL A 100 -12.79 27.79 2.50
C VAL A 100 -11.47 27.06 2.75
N ASP A 101 -10.39 27.55 2.19
CA ASP A 101 -9.04 27.03 2.41
C ASP A 101 -8.62 27.14 3.89
N LEU A 102 -8.12 26.05 4.45
CA LEU A 102 -7.69 25.94 5.83
C LEU A 102 -6.19 25.69 5.99
N CYS A 103 -5.43 25.50 4.92
CA CYS A 103 -4.04 25.04 4.97
C CYS A 103 -3.16 25.93 5.83
N GLU A 104 -3.16 27.25 5.63
CA GLU A 104 -2.36 28.19 6.43
C GLU A 104 -2.86 28.31 7.87
N ARG A 105 -4.19 28.35 8.03
CA ARG A 105 -4.82 28.55 9.35
C ARG A 105 -4.60 27.40 10.30
N MET A 106 -4.47 26.19 9.78
CA MET A 106 -4.31 24.97 10.56
C MET A 106 -2.85 24.47 10.61
N ALA A 107 -1.91 25.17 9.99
CA ALA A 107 -0.51 24.79 10.02
C ALA A 107 0.10 25.03 11.42
N LEU A 108 0.57 23.96 12.07
CA LEU A 108 1.19 23.97 13.38
C LEU A 108 2.71 23.70 13.31
N GLY A 109 3.23 23.43 12.13
CA GLY A 109 4.65 23.12 11.91
C GLY A 109 4.85 22.15 10.76
N VAL A 110 6.07 21.59 10.68
CA VAL A 110 6.44 20.65 9.63
C VAL A 110 5.51 19.44 9.67
N ARG A 111 4.78 19.20 8.59
CA ARG A 111 3.78 18.09 8.46
C ARG A 111 2.84 17.94 9.67
N THR A 112 2.63 19.04 10.39
CA THR A 112 1.78 19.05 11.57
C THR A 112 0.70 20.09 11.38
N TRP A 113 -0.55 19.71 11.56
CA TRP A 113 -1.69 20.59 11.44
C TRP A 113 -2.79 20.27 12.45
N GLY A 114 -3.65 21.21 12.68
CA GLY A 114 -4.77 21.11 13.61
C GLY A 114 -5.26 22.48 14.03
N PRO A 115 -6.41 22.53 14.72
CA PRO A 115 -6.97 23.79 15.22
C PRO A 115 -6.23 24.36 16.44
N ASP A 116 -5.48 23.50 17.16
CA ASP A 116 -4.91 23.85 18.47
C ASP A 116 -3.68 22.95 18.74
N PRO A 117 -2.49 23.53 19.02
CA PRO A 117 -1.28 22.74 19.31
C PRO A 117 -1.39 21.90 20.59
N ASP A 118 -2.28 22.28 21.52
CA ASP A 118 -2.53 21.57 22.79
C ASP A 118 -3.77 20.67 22.69
N GLY A 119 -4.12 20.22 21.50
CA GLY A 119 -5.24 19.31 21.27
C GLY A 119 -5.11 17.99 22.02
N GLY A 120 -6.26 17.47 22.51
CA GLY A 120 -6.30 16.23 23.30
C GLY A 120 -6.22 14.94 22.48
N ALA A 121 -6.22 15.00 21.16
CA ALA A 121 -6.05 13.84 20.28
C ALA A 121 -4.90 14.08 19.28
N LEU A 122 -4.07 13.06 19.11
CA LEU A 122 -2.95 13.05 18.17
C LEU A 122 -3.05 11.84 17.25
N LEU A 123 -3.23 12.10 15.96
CA LEU A 123 -3.21 11.08 14.92
C LEU A 123 -1.98 11.24 14.02
N LEU A 124 -1.42 10.11 13.61
CA LEU A 124 -0.47 10.03 12.52
C LEU A 124 -1.15 9.39 11.32
N ASN A 125 -1.12 10.09 10.19
CA ASN A 125 -1.61 9.58 8.92
C ASN A 125 -0.46 9.43 7.94
N GLY A 126 -0.32 8.25 7.33
CA GLY A 126 0.64 7.97 6.26
C GLY A 126 -0.11 7.47 5.03
N THR A 127 0.04 8.12 3.87
CA THR A 127 -0.68 7.73 2.66
C THR A 127 0.24 7.31 1.53
N TYR A 128 -0.22 6.35 0.73
CA TYR A 128 0.33 6.01 -0.58
C TYR A 128 -0.51 6.75 -1.64
N PRO A 129 0.00 7.89 -2.15
CA PRO A 129 -0.85 8.78 -2.96
C PRO A 129 -1.05 8.27 -4.38
N PHE A 130 -0.18 7.38 -4.88
CA PHE A 130 -0.20 6.98 -6.28
C PHE A 130 -0.68 5.55 -6.51
N PRO A 131 -1.65 5.33 -7.42
CA PRO A 131 -1.99 3.99 -7.91
C PRO A 131 -0.75 3.36 -8.55
N GLY A 132 -0.27 2.25 -8.01
CA GLY A 132 0.91 1.53 -8.52
C GLY A 132 2.11 1.55 -7.57
N ASP A 133 2.07 2.29 -6.48
CA ASP A 133 2.99 2.11 -5.36
C ASP A 133 2.74 0.77 -4.65
N LEU A 134 1.52 0.28 -4.77
CA LEU A 134 1.08 -0.98 -4.20
C LEU A 134 0.57 -1.94 -5.29
N SER A 135 0.84 -3.24 -5.11
CA SER A 135 0.33 -4.23 -6.06
C SER A 135 -1.19 -4.34 -5.97
N ARG A 136 -1.85 -4.49 -7.13
CA ARG A 136 -3.31 -4.73 -7.18
C ARG A 136 -3.74 -5.95 -6.37
N ARG A 137 -2.87 -6.96 -6.31
CA ARG A 137 -3.14 -8.19 -5.54
C ARG A 137 -3.16 -7.91 -4.05
N LEU A 138 -2.25 -7.07 -3.56
CA LEU A 138 -2.25 -6.65 -2.17
C LEU A 138 -3.53 -5.88 -1.86
N LEU A 139 -3.84 -4.85 -2.65
CA LEU A 139 -5.04 -4.05 -2.43
C LEU A 139 -6.33 -4.88 -2.50
N ALA A 140 -6.42 -5.82 -3.45
CA ALA A 140 -7.60 -6.71 -3.57
C ALA A 140 -7.74 -7.68 -2.40
N ALA A 141 -6.65 -7.97 -1.69
CA ALA A 141 -6.63 -8.85 -0.53
C ALA A 141 -7.01 -8.16 0.79
N LEU A 142 -6.96 -6.82 0.83
CA LEU A 142 -7.26 -6.04 2.02
C LEU A 142 -8.78 -5.77 2.12
N PRO A 143 -9.36 -5.84 3.33
CA PRO A 143 -10.69 -5.29 3.56
C PRO A 143 -10.68 -3.77 3.36
N PRO A 144 -11.86 -3.12 3.22
CA PRO A 144 -11.92 -1.66 3.14
C PRO A 144 -11.30 -0.95 4.34
N VAL A 145 -11.51 -1.49 5.54
CA VAL A 145 -10.93 -1.03 6.80
C VAL A 145 -10.39 -2.23 7.56
N LEU A 146 -9.19 -2.11 8.07
CA LEU A 146 -8.54 -3.07 8.94
C LEU A 146 -8.02 -2.31 10.16
N VAL A 147 -8.32 -2.78 11.35
CA VAL A 147 -7.81 -2.20 12.61
C VAL A 147 -7.06 -3.27 13.38
N LEU A 148 -5.87 -2.93 13.83
CA LEU A 148 -5.05 -3.71 14.76
C LEU A 148 -4.95 -2.94 16.08
N GLY A 149 -5.33 -3.60 17.17
CA GLY A 149 -5.09 -3.07 18.51
C GLY A 149 -3.61 -2.96 18.85
N ALA A 150 -3.27 -2.08 19.78
CA ALA A 150 -1.88 -1.85 20.21
C ALA A 150 -1.12 -3.12 20.63
N GLU A 151 -1.85 -4.13 21.14
CA GLU A 151 -1.27 -5.40 21.59
C GLU A 151 -1.05 -6.42 20.46
N GLU A 152 -1.61 -6.15 19.27
CA GLU A 152 -1.64 -7.11 18.17
C GLU A 152 -0.54 -6.89 17.15
N TRP A 153 0.18 -5.77 17.22
CA TRP A 153 1.25 -5.44 16.29
C TRP A 153 2.46 -4.82 16.99
N ASP A 154 3.63 -4.94 16.40
CA ASP A 154 4.85 -4.33 16.93
C ASP A 154 4.87 -2.82 16.61
N CYS A 155 4.53 -2.00 17.60
CA CYS A 155 4.51 -0.54 17.50
C CYS A 155 5.89 0.11 17.74
N SER A 156 6.98 -0.65 17.82
CA SER A 156 8.34 -0.14 18.10
C SER A 156 8.83 0.90 17.09
N LEU A 157 8.28 0.90 15.87
CA LEU A 157 8.58 1.90 14.84
C LEU A 157 7.88 3.25 15.07
N MET A 158 6.81 3.32 15.85
CA MET A 158 6.01 4.54 15.99
C MET A 158 6.77 5.72 16.60
N PRO A 159 7.62 5.55 17.63
CA PRO A 159 8.46 6.65 18.14
C PRO A 159 9.41 7.21 17.09
N VAL A 160 9.96 6.33 16.23
CA VAL A 160 10.87 6.76 15.14
C VAL A 160 10.10 7.57 14.10
N VAL A 161 8.93 7.10 13.69
CA VAL A 161 8.05 7.79 12.74
C VAL A 161 7.62 9.15 13.30
N ALA A 162 7.15 9.19 14.54
CA ALA A 162 6.70 10.42 15.20
C ALA A 162 7.82 11.47 15.30
N ALA A 163 9.04 11.02 15.59
CA ALA A 163 10.21 11.89 15.63
C ALA A 163 10.60 12.40 14.25
N GLU A 164 10.56 11.54 13.23
CA GLU A 164 10.98 11.91 11.86
C GLU A 164 9.98 12.83 11.19
N VAL A 165 8.67 12.63 11.38
CA VAL A 165 7.62 13.49 10.80
C VAL A 165 7.77 14.95 11.21
N GLY A 166 8.21 15.21 12.46
CA GLY A 166 8.40 16.58 12.98
C GLY A 166 9.73 17.24 12.62
N ARG A 167 10.62 16.56 11.88
CA ARG A 167 11.91 17.13 11.47
C ARG A 167 11.78 17.86 10.13
N ASP A 168 12.73 18.78 9.88
CA ASP A 168 12.92 19.43 8.59
C ASP A 168 14.40 19.29 8.21
N GLN A 169 14.73 18.17 7.54
CA GLN A 169 16.10 17.84 7.20
C GLN A 169 16.23 17.32 5.77
N PRO A 170 17.36 17.57 5.08
CA PRO A 170 17.62 16.98 3.76
C PRO A 170 17.49 15.44 3.79
N GLY A 171 16.78 14.89 2.81
CA GLY A 171 16.55 13.42 2.70
C GLY A 171 15.40 12.89 3.54
N GLN A 172 14.70 13.71 4.31
CA GLN A 172 13.57 13.32 5.14
C GLN A 172 12.49 12.54 4.36
N GLN A 173 12.13 12.99 3.15
CA GLN A 173 11.12 12.30 2.35
C GLN A 173 11.51 10.84 2.06
N VAL A 174 12.78 10.59 1.77
CA VAL A 174 13.26 9.21 1.53
C VAL A 174 13.16 8.37 2.80
N VAL A 175 13.46 8.95 3.97
CA VAL A 175 13.32 8.25 5.26
C VAL A 175 11.87 7.94 5.55
N LEU A 176 10.97 8.90 5.39
CA LEU A 176 9.53 8.73 5.60
C LEU A 176 8.93 7.68 4.66
N ASP A 177 9.30 7.68 3.38
CA ASP A 177 8.88 6.65 2.43
C ASP A 177 9.27 5.25 2.92
N ARG A 178 10.49 5.07 3.44
CA ARG A 178 10.94 3.77 3.99
C ARG A 178 10.25 3.40 5.28
N LEU A 179 9.97 4.36 6.15
CA LEU A 179 9.21 4.13 7.37
C LEU A 179 7.76 3.73 7.06
N LEU A 180 7.14 4.33 6.04
CA LEU A 180 5.80 3.97 5.59
C LEU A 180 5.76 2.52 5.08
N ASP A 181 6.74 2.12 4.26
CA ASP A 181 6.87 0.75 3.78
C ASP A 181 7.05 -0.24 4.94
N LEU A 182 7.92 0.08 5.90
CA LEU A 182 8.17 -0.77 7.09
C LEU A 182 6.91 -0.90 7.95
N LEU A 183 6.18 0.18 8.19
CA LEU A 183 4.93 0.16 8.95
C LEU A 183 3.89 -0.74 8.26
N LEU A 184 3.70 -0.58 6.95
CA LEU A 184 2.77 -1.41 6.19
C LEU A 184 3.13 -2.90 6.29
N ILE A 185 4.42 -3.25 6.14
CA ILE A 185 4.90 -4.63 6.27
C ILE A 185 4.59 -5.17 7.67
N SER A 186 4.91 -4.40 8.71
CA SER A 186 4.70 -4.79 10.11
C SER A 186 3.23 -5.08 10.40
N VAL A 187 2.35 -4.17 9.98
CA VAL A 187 0.90 -4.27 10.16
C VAL A 187 0.32 -5.46 9.40
N LEU A 188 0.72 -5.67 8.15
CA LEU A 188 0.23 -6.79 7.33
C LEU A 188 0.70 -8.14 7.89
N ARG A 189 1.94 -8.22 8.40
CA ARG A 189 2.45 -9.44 9.07
C ARG A 189 1.62 -9.78 10.30
N ALA A 190 1.34 -8.80 11.14
CA ALA A 190 0.51 -8.97 12.33
C ALA A 190 -0.91 -9.39 11.95
N TRP A 191 -1.52 -8.73 10.97
CA TRP A 191 -2.87 -9.06 10.52
C TRP A 191 -2.97 -10.48 9.95
N PHE A 192 -2.05 -10.88 9.06
CA PHE A 192 -2.05 -12.22 8.48
C PHE A 192 -1.72 -13.33 9.49
N ALA A 193 -1.11 -13.00 10.62
CA ALA A 193 -0.83 -13.95 11.70
C ALA A 193 -2.04 -14.23 12.60
N ARG A 194 -3.11 -13.45 12.52
CA ARG A 194 -4.35 -13.65 13.32
C ARG A 194 -5.02 -14.98 12.97
N PRO A 195 -5.51 -15.74 13.95
CA PRO A 195 -6.24 -16.98 13.71
C PRO A 195 -7.50 -16.80 12.84
N GLU A 196 -8.18 -15.65 13.00
CA GLU A 196 -9.41 -15.29 12.29
C GLU A 196 -9.14 -14.70 10.90
N ALA A 197 -7.88 -14.38 10.60
CA ALA A 197 -7.53 -13.83 9.30
C ALA A 197 -7.75 -14.89 8.21
N ASP A 198 -8.35 -14.50 7.11
CA ASP A 198 -8.31 -15.26 5.86
C ASP A 198 -7.22 -14.66 4.95
N PRO A 199 -5.94 -14.96 5.22
CA PRO A 199 -4.86 -14.40 4.43
C PRO A 199 -5.01 -14.83 2.98
N PRO A 200 -4.58 -13.99 2.02
CA PRO A 200 -4.67 -14.32 0.61
C PRO A 200 -4.03 -15.67 0.29
N ALA A 201 -4.60 -16.36 -0.68
CA ALA A 201 -4.13 -17.68 -1.07
C ALA A 201 -2.62 -17.72 -1.37
N TRP A 202 -2.09 -16.69 -2.01
CA TRP A 202 -0.65 -16.56 -2.29
C TRP A 202 0.20 -16.40 -1.01
N PHE A 203 -0.34 -15.78 0.04
CA PHE A 203 0.36 -15.67 1.33
C PHE A 203 0.39 -17.03 2.04
N ARG A 204 -0.75 -17.72 2.11
CA ARG A 204 -0.82 -19.07 2.69
C ARG A 204 0.08 -20.07 1.96
N ALA A 205 0.17 -19.95 0.63
CA ALA A 205 1.00 -20.82 -0.20
C ALA A 205 2.51 -20.73 0.12
N GLN A 206 2.98 -19.67 0.78
CA GLN A 206 4.40 -19.50 1.13
C GLN A 206 4.92 -20.58 2.06
N GLY A 207 4.09 -21.04 3.00
CA GLY A 207 4.43 -22.12 3.92
C GLY A 207 4.43 -23.51 3.27
N ASP A 208 3.93 -23.64 2.04
CA ASP A 208 3.89 -24.91 1.33
C ASP A 208 5.25 -25.23 0.69
N PRO A 209 5.82 -26.43 0.94
CA PRO A 209 7.17 -26.76 0.46
C PRO A 209 7.28 -26.78 -1.07
N VAL A 210 6.20 -27.05 -1.79
CA VAL A 210 6.18 -27.12 -3.26
C VAL A 210 5.74 -25.80 -3.87
N ALA A 211 4.53 -25.29 -3.51
CA ALA A 211 4.01 -24.07 -4.07
C ALA A 211 4.82 -22.85 -3.63
N GLY A 212 5.22 -22.77 -2.36
CA GLY A 212 6.08 -21.71 -1.84
C GLY A 212 7.47 -21.68 -2.49
N ALA A 213 8.09 -22.85 -2.72
CA ALA A 213 9.35 -22.93 -3.44
C ALA A 213 9.19 -22.46 -4.91
N ALA A 214 8.11 -22.87 -5.58
CA ALA A 214 7.82 -22.41 -6.93
C ALA A 214 7.56 -20.90 -7.00
N LEU A 215 6.79 -20.34 -6.04
CA LEU A 215 6.55 -18.89 -5.94
C LEU A 215 7.86 -18.12 -5.81
N ARG A 216 8.76 -18.55 -4.90
CA ARG A 216 10.07 -17.92 -4.74
C ARG A 216 10.86 -17.88 -6.04
N MET A 217 10.95 -19.01 -6.76
CA MET A 217 11.66 -19.06 -8.05
C MET A 217 11.06 -18.10 -9.08
N LEU A 218 9.74 -18.01 -9.17
CA LEU A 218 9.04 -17.08 -10.07
C LEU A 218 9.33 -15.62 -9.74
N HIS A 219 9.43 -15.29 -8.44
CA HIS A 219 9.71 -13.93 -7.97
C HIS A 219 11.19 -13.56 -8.14
N GLU A 220 12.11 -14.43 -7.74
CA GLU A 220 13.55 -14.18 -7.82
C GLU A 220 14.05 -14.07 -9.28
N GLN A 221 13.44 -14.84 -10.16
CA GLN A 221 13.87 -14.91 -11.57
C GLN A 221 12.70 -14.71 -12.54
N PRO A 222 12.03 -13.55 -12.50
CA PRO A 222 10.87 -13.31 -13.37
C PRO A 222 11.22 -13.35 -14.85
N ALA A 223 12.43 -12.95 -15.23
CA ALA A 223 12.89 -12.96 -16.64
C ALA A 223 13.24 -14.35 -17.16
N HIS A 224 13.46 -15.34 -16.27
CA HIS A 224 13.78 -16.69 -16.70
C HIS A 224 12.65 -17.31 -17.51
N ALA A 225 12.99 -18.12 -18.55
CA ALA A 225 12.03 -18.78 -19.41
C ALA A 225 11.39 -20.00 -18.71
N TRP A 226 10.68 -19.75 -17.62
CA TRP A 226 10.01 -20.79 -16.85
C TRP A 226 8.93 -21.51 -17.65
N THR A 227 8.87 -22.81 -17.48
CA THR A 227 7.75 -23.67 -17.88
C THR A 227 7.24 -24.41 -16.65
N VAL A 228 6.00 -24.93 -16.71
CA VAL A 228 5.49 -25.77 -15.61
C VAL A 228 6.39 -26.99 -15.40
N ALA A 229 6.95 -27.55 -16.50
CA ALA A 229 7.85 -28.70 -16.43
C ALA A 229 9.18 -28.36 -15.73
N SER A 230 9.81 -27.22 -16.10
CA SER A 230 11.07 -26.80 -15.47
C SER A 230 10.90 -26.44 -13.98
N LEU A 231 9.80 -25.78 -13.62
CA LEU A 231 9.46 -25.52 -12.21
C LEU A 231 9.22 -26.82 -11.44
N ALA A 232 8.44 -27.74 -12.00
CA ALA A 232 8.12 -29.03 -11.36
C ALA A 232 9.40 -29.86 -11.08
N ALA A 233 10.31 -29.90 -12.06
CA ALA A 233 11.60 -30.56 -11.91
C ALA A 233 12.44 -29.93 -10.77
N LYS A 234 12.44 -28.60 -10.66
CA LYS A 234 13.18 -27.88 -9.61
C LYS A 234 12.64 -28.13 -8.19
N VAL A 235 11.32 -28.27 -8.06
CA VAL A 235 10.69 -28.54 -6.75
C VAL A 235 10.43 -30.03 -6.48
N GLY A 236 10.94 -30.93 -7.34
CA GLY A 236 10.94 -32.37 -7.12
C GLY A 236 9.58 -33.06 -7.24
N VAL A 237 8.66 -32.55 -8.06
CA VAL A 237 7.31 -33.12 -8.27
C VAL A 237 6.97 -33.27 -9.75
N SER A 238 5.90 -34.03 -10.05
CA SER A 238 5.41 -34.12 -11.42
C SER A 238 4.79 -32.79 -11.89
N ARG A 239 4.82 -32.53 -13.23
CA ARG A 239 4.19 -31.37 -13.86
C ARG A 239 2.73 -31.21 -13.45
N ALA A 240 1.94 -32.30 -13.48
CA ALA A 240 0.53 -32.29 -13.10
C ALA A 240 0.37 -32.04 -11.58
N GLY A 241 1.25 -32.62 -10.76
CA GLY A 241 1.27 -32.40 -9.32
C GLY A 241 1.50 -30.93 -8.96
N LEU A 242 2.52 -30.30 -9.57
CA LEU A 242 2.79 -28.88 -9.37
C LEU A 242 1.59 -28.03 -9.81
N ALA A 243 1.11 -28.23 -11.04
CA ALA A 243 0.02 -27.41 -11.59
C ALA A 243 -1.23 -27.45 -10.70
N ARG A 244 -1.65 -28.64 -10.27
CA ARG A 244 -2.82 -28.82 -9.38
C ARG A 244 -2.56 -28.16 -8.02
N ARG A 245 -1.43 -28.47 -7.34
CA ARG A 245 -1.14 -27.95 -6.00
C ARG A 245 -0.97 -26.44 -5.99
N PHE A 246 -0.22 -25.91 -6.94
CA PHE A 246 -0.02 -24.46 -7.08
C PHE A 246 -1.36 -23.75 -7.33
N THR A 247 -2.19 -24.23 -8.29
CA THR A 247 -3.48 -23.60 -8.57
C THR A 247 -4.43 -23.66 -7.38
N SER A 248 -4.45 -24.78 -6.66
CA SER A 248 -5.28 -24.94 -5.44
C SER A 248 -4.87 -23.96 -4.33
N LEU A 249 -3.57 -23.75 -4.13
CA LEU A 249 -3.05 -22.92 -3.04
C LEU A 249 -2.92 -21.44 -3.41
N VAL A 250 -2.62 -21.12 -4.67
CA VAL A 250 -2.38 -19.73 -5.13
C VAL A 250 -3.59 -19.12 -5.81
N GLY A 251 -4.56 -19.96 -6.24
CA GLY A 251 -5.78 -19.53 -6.93
C GLY A 251 -5.61 -19.30 -8.44
N SER A 252 -4.39 -19.49 -9.00
CA SER A 252 -4.13 -19.36 -10.43
C SER A 252 -3.01 -20.30 -10.89
N PRO A 253 -3.00 -20.73 -12.18
CA PRO A 253 -1.91 -21.56 -12.73
C PRO A 253 -0.54 -20.86 -12.67
N PRO A 254 0.57 -21.62 -12.53
CA PRO A 254 1.91 -21.03 -12.37
C PRO A 254 2.30 -20.02 -13.47
N MET A 255 2.03 -20.32 -14.74
CA MET A 255 2.40 -19.41 -15.84
C MET A 255 1.50 -18.18 -15.95
N THR A 256 0.23 -18.31 -15.58
CA THR A 256 -0.68 -17.16 -15.43
C THR A 256 -0.20 -16.24 -14.31
N TYR A 257 0.17 -16.83 -13.18
CA TYR A 257 0.77 -16.10 -12.06
C TYR A 257 2.03 -15.34 -12.49
N LEU A 258 2.96 -16.02 -13.18
CA LEU A 258 4.19 -15.39 -13.67
C LEU A 258 3.90 -14.23 -14.63
N THR A 259 2.93 -14.40 -15.54
CA THR A 259 2.54 -13.32 -16.46
C THR A 259 2.07 -12.09 -15.68
N GLN A 260 1.18 -12.27 -14.72
CA GLN A 260 0.68 -11.19 -13.89
C GLN A 260 1.80 -10.53 -13.07
N TRP A 261 2.70 -11.33 -12.49
CA TRP A 261 3.87 -10.82 -11.76
C TRP A 261 4.79 -9.98 -12.65
N ARG A 262 5.11 -10.46 -13.86
CA ARG A 262 5.89 -9.70 -14.85
C ARG A 262 5.26 -8.36 -15.20
N ILE A 263 3.93 -8.32 -15.33
CA ILE A 263 3.20 -7.08 -15.63
C ILE A 263 3.21 -6.11 -14.44
N GLU A 264 3.11 -6.62 -13.20
CA GLU A 264 3.28 -5.79 -12.01
C GLU A 264 4.68 -5.15 -11.97
N LEU A 265 5.74 -5.93 -12.16
CA LEU A 265 7.11 -5.43 -12.23
C LEU A 265 7.30 -4.44 -13.38
N ALA A 266 6.73 -4.74 -14.56
CA ALA A 266 6.79 -3.83 -15.69
C ALA A 266 6.13 -2.48 -15.39
N ALA A 267 4.99 -2.49 -14.71
CA ALA A 267 4.30 -1.26 -14.32
C ALA A 267 5.15 -0.37 -13.40
N GLN A 268 5.92 -0.96 -12.50
CA GLN A 268 6.85 -0.23 -11.64
C GLN A 268 8.03 0.34 -12.41
N LEU A 269 8.66 -0.50 -13.25
CA LEU A 269 9.81 -0.10 -14.08
C LEU A 269 9.44 1.01 -15.08
N LEU A 270 8.21 1.01 -15.57
CA LEU A 270 7.70 2.06 -16.46
C LEU A 270 7.60 3.45 -15.81
N ARG A 271 7.60 3.52 -14.49
CA ARG A 271 7.58 4.78 -13.73
C ARG A 271 9.00 5.35 -13.51
N GLU A 272 10.05 4.56 -13.77
CA GLU A 272 11.42 5.04 -13.71
C GLU A 272 11.66 6.01 -14.88
N PRO A 273 12.22 7.22 -14.61
CA PRO A 273 12.62 8.14 -15.67
C PRO A 273 13.56 7.45 -16.67
N ASP A 274 13.49 7.81 -17.94
CA ASP A 274 14.40 7.37 -19.01
C ASP A 274 14.44 5.87 -19.31
N THR A 275 13.58 5.07 -18.69
CA THR A 275 13.52 3.62 -18.94
C THR A 275 12.75 3.34 -20.23
N THR A 276 13.41 2.71 -21.23
CA THR A 276 12.77 2.34 -22.49
C THR A 276 11.88 1.09 -22.35
N LEU A 277 10.82 1.00 -23.16
CA LEU A 277 9.93 -0.17 -23.15
C LEU A 277 10.70 -1.48 -23.47
N ALA A 278 11.70 -1.41 -24.35
CA ALA A 278 12.55 -2.56 -24.68
C ALA A 278 13.43 -3.00 -23.50
N ALA A 279 13.93 -2.03 -22.69
CA ALA A 279 14.68 -2.35 -21.47
C ALA A 279 13.78 -3.00 -20.42
N VAL A 280 12.56 -2.48 -20.23
CA VAL A 280 11.56 -3.07 -19.32
C VAL A 280 11.23 -4.50 -19.77
N ALA A 281 10.94 -4.71 -21.07
CA ALA A 281 10.59 -6.03 -21.60
C ALA A 281 11.67 -7.07 -21.26
N ARG A 282 12.93 -6.77 -21.51
CA ARG A 282 14.06 -7.67 -21.17
C ARG A 282 14.16 -7.96 -19.68
N ARG A 283 14.01 -6.92 -18.83
CA ARG A 283 14.10 -7.08 -17.36
C ARG A 283 13.00 -7.98 -16.79
N VAL A 284 11.82 -7.99 -17.42
CA VAL A 284 10.69 -8.81 -16.95
C VAL A 284 10.50 -10.10 -17.76
N GLY A 285 11.37 -10.39 -18.74
CA GLY A 285 11.39 -11.66 -19.47
C GLY A 285 10.43 -11.75 -20.66
N TYR A 286 10.15 -10.62 -21.34
CA TYR A 286 9.52 -10.58 -22.66
C TYR A 286 10.59 -10.44 -23.75
N ALA A 287 10.33 -11.03 -24.91
CA ALA A 287 11.26 -11.02 -26.04
C ALA A 287 11.56 -9.60 -26.53
N ASP A 288 10.53 -8.76 -26.58
CA ASP A 288 10.63 -7.38 -27.05
C ASP A 288 9.52 -6.49 -26.44
N GLY A 289 9.56 -5.18 -26.77
CA GLY A 289 8.58 -4.21 -26.31
C GLY A 289 7.17 -4.44 -26.86
N PHE A 290 7.02 -5.07 -28.03
CA PHE A 290 5.70 -5.36 -28.61
C PHE A 290 5.00 -6.47 -27.83
N ALA A 291 5.72 -7.54 -27.52
CA ALA A 291 5.22 -8.66 -26.72
C ALA A 291 4.82 -8.17 -25.32
N LEU A 292 5.65 -7.34 -24.69
CA LEU A 292 5.29 -6.70 -23.41
C LEU A 292 4.07 -5.81 -23.55
N SER A 293 3.98 -4.95 -24.57
CA SER A 293 2.86 -4.02 -24.76
C SER A 293 1.53 -4.76 -24.92
N ALA A 294 1.51 -5.84 -25.70
CA ALA A 294 0.34 -6.67 -25.90
C ALA A 294 -0.12 -7.33 -24.57
N ALA A 295 0.82 -7.92 -23.83
CA ALA A 295 0.53 -8.53 -22.54
C ALA A 295 0.08 -7.49 -21.50
N PHE A 296 0.73 -6.35 -21.43
CA PHE A 296 0.41 -5.26 -20.51
C PHE A 296 -1.01 -4.71 -20.76
N LYS A 297 -1.36 -4.45 -22.04
CA LYS A 297 -2.70 -3.99 -22.40
C LYS A 297 -3.77 -5.02 -22.05
N ARG A 298 -3.51 -6.32 -22.26
CA ARG A 298 -4.44 -7.39 -21.90
C ARG A 298 -4.68 -7.47 -20.40
N GLU A 299 -3.63 -7.32 -19.56
CA GLU A 299 -3.71 -7.46 -18.12
C GLU A 299 -4.17 -6.17 -17.40
N ARG A 300 -3.83 -4.99 -17.95
CA ARG A 300 -4.08 -3.68 -17.32
C ARG A 300 -5.19 -2.87 -18.01
N GLY A 301 -5.63 -3.26 -19.21
CA GLY A 301 -6.62 -2.52 -20.00
C GLY A 301 -6.07 -1.30 -20.74
N VAL A 302 -4.86 -0.84 -20.42
CA VAL A 302 -4.22 0.34 -21.01
C VAL A 302 -2.84 0.00 -21.57
N SER A 303 -2.35 0.81 -22.52
CA SER A 303 -0.99 0.62 -23.06
C SER A 303 0.09 1.07 -22.06
N PRO A 304 1.34 0.53 -22.15
CA PRO A 304 2.45 1.01 -21.33
C PRO A 304 2.69 2.52 -21.42
N SER A 305 2.53 3.11 -22.60
CA SER A 305 2.69 4.55 -22.81
C SER A 305 1.58 5.36 -22.14
N ALA A 306 0.33 4.94 -22.28
CA ALA A 306 -0.80 5.56 -21.58
C ALA A 306 -0.66 5.43 -20.05
N TYR A 307 -0.20 4.27 -19.57
CA TYR A 307 0.06 4.05 -18.14
C TYR A 307 1.14 5.00 -17.63
N ARG A 308 2.26 5.16 -18.35
CA ARG A 308 3.34 6.10 -17.99
C ARG A 308 2.86 7.55 -17.96
N ALA A 309 2.05 7.96 -18.95
CA ALA A 309 1.53 9.32 -19.03
C ALA A 309 0.51 9.65 -17.92
N ALA A 310 -0.21 8.65 -17.41
CA ALA A 310 -1.16 8.81 -16.31
C ALA A 310 -0.51 8.91 -14.92
N VAL A 311 0.78 8.57 -14.81
CA VAL A 311 1.55 8.76 -13.56
C VAL A 311 2.05 10.19 -13.55
N PRO A 312 1.67 11.05 -12.57
CA PRO A 312 2.22 12.39 -12.46
C PRO A 312 3.75 12.30 -12.40
N ALA A 313 4.44 13.09 -13.20
CA ALA A 313 5.87 13.31 -13.02
C ALA A 313 6.05 13.78 -11.58
N GLY A 314 6.76 12.98 -10.77
CA GLY A 314 6.92 13.24 -9.35
C GLY A 314 7.27 14.71 -9.13
N ALA A 315 6.65 15.34 -8.17
CA ALA A 315 7.05 16.63 -7.63
C ALA A 315 8.48 16.46 -7.04
N GLY A 316 9.46 16.59 -7.93
CA GLY A 316 10.84 16.82 -7.61
C GLY A 316 11.06 18.31 -7.79
N SER A 317 10.87 19.07 -6.76
CA SER A 317 11.43 20.41 -6.59
C SER A 317 11.52 20.68 -5.11
#